data_3f0fd4a2424d0a81ff5f255b862a8d15
#
_entry.id   3f0fd4a2424d0a81ff5f255b862a8d15
#
_cell.length_a   1.000
_cell.length_b   1.000
_cell.length_c   1.000
_cell.angle_alpha   90.00
_cell.angle_beta   90.00
_cell.angle_gamma   90.00
#
_symmetry.space_group_name_H-M   'P 1'
#
loop_
_entity.id
_entity.type
_entity.pdbx_description
1 polymer ?
#
loop_
_entity_poly.entity_id
_entity_poly.type
_entity_poly.pdbx_seq_one_letter_code
_entity_poly.pdbx_strand_id
1 'polypeptide(L)'
;MTSHHARSISIIIRSLNEEKWISEAIEGCQNQNVDAKVEIILVDSGSTDRTVEIAAAKGCRIVHINKSDFTFGRSLNYGCDAAIGDVLVFISAHCIPVDGNWLARLVDPIFEGEADYVCGRQVGHQVTKFSEHQVFAQYFPDHEVTPEEQGGFVNNANAALRRSVWADIRFDEDVTGLEDLVLSKALVAAGGKVAYASGASVYHIHEETYRQVRRRYYREALTLR
;
A
#
# COMPACT_ATOMS: atom_id res chain seq x y z
N MET A 1 20.10 -3.77 29.57
CA MET A 1 18.88 -4.50 29.19
C MET A 1 18.19 -3.64 28.17
N THR A 2 18.41 -3.92 26.88
CA THR A 2 17.70 -3.24 25.79
C THR A 2 16.25 -3.71 25.84
N SER A 3 15.36 -2.81 26.23
CA SER A 3 13.90 -3.03 26.10
C SER A 3 13.62 -3.32 24.63
N HIS A 4 13.38 -4.59 24.27
CA HIS A 4 12.82 -4.92 22.97
C HIS A 4 11.42 -4.30 22.95
N HIS A 5 11.32 -3.13 22.31
CA HIS A 5 10.03 -2.58 21.98
C HIS A 5 9.35 -3.59 21.03
N ALA A 6 8.17 -4.07 21.40
CA ALA A 6 7.48 -5.07 20.57
C ALA A 6 7.16 -4.41 19.22
N ARG A 7 7.57 -5.05 18.12
CA ARG A 7 7.28 -4.59 16.76
C ARG A 7 5.78 -4.39 16.58
N SER A 8 5.37 -3.31 15.94
CA SER A 8 3.97 -2.99 15.70
C SER A 8 3.74 -2.49 14.27
N ILE A 9 2.64 -2.95 13.65
CA ILE A 9 2.32 -2.73 12.24
C ILE A 9 0.86 -2.29 12.14
N SER A 10 0.60 -1.24 11.37
CA SER A 10 -0.75 -0.86 10.98
C SER A 10 -0.90 -1.05 9.46
N ILE A 11 -1.77 -1.98 9.05
CA ILE A 11 -2.12 -2.20 7.65
C ILE A 11 -3.28 -1.26 7.30
N ILE A 12 -3.06 -0.39 6.33
CA ILE A 12 -4.00 0.63 5.86
C ILE A 12 -4.52 0.21 4.49
N ILE A 13 -5.82 -0.09 4.41
CA ILE A 13 -6.52 -0.48 3.19
C ILE A 13 -7.40 0.67 2.74
N ARG A 14 -7.13 1.27 1.57
CA ARG A 14 -8.04 2.23 0.95
C ARG A 14 -9.10 1.51 0.16
N SER A 15 -10.37 1.95 0.29
CA SER A 15 -11.49 1.30 -0.37
C SER A 15 -12.56 2.26 -0.90
N LEU A 16 -13.20 1.84 -1.98
CA LEU A 16 -14.44 2.41 -2.53
C LEU A 16 -15.15 1.36 -3.38
N ASN A 17 -16.25 0.77 -2.87
CA ASN A 17 -17.03 -0.27 -3.56
C ASN A 17 -16.19 -1.49 -3.97
N GLU A 18 -15.62 -2.16 -2.98
CA GLU A 18 -14.72 -3.31 -3.13
C GLU A 18 -15.30 -4.60 -2.53
N GLU A 19 -16.64 -4.71 -2.37
CA GLU A 19 -17.29 -5.88 -1.74
C GLU A 19 -16.86 -7.22 -2.32
N LYS A 20 -16.44 -7.21 -3.60
CA LYS A 20 -16.03 -8.42 -4.32
C LYS A 20 -14.73 -9.01 -3.80
N TRP A 21 -13.75 -8.17 -3.44
CA TRP A 21 -12.39 -8.61 -3.11
C TRP A 21 -11.95 -8.33 -1.69
N ILE A 22 -12.63 -7.41 -1.00
CA ILE A 22 -12.20 -6.94 0.33
C ILE A 22 -12.14 -8.06 1.37
N SER A 23 -13.00 -9.09 1.29
CA SER A 23 -12.97 -10.23 2.20
C SER A 23 -11.65 -11.00 2.10
N GLU A 24 -11.25 -11.35 0.88
CA GLU A 24 -10.03 -12.10 0.61
C GLU A 24 -8.77 -11.28 0.91
N ALA A 25 -8.79 -9.97 0.60
CA ALA A 25 -7.70 -9.08 0.90
C ALA A 25 -7.46 -8.98 2.42
N ILE A 26 -8.50 -8.80 3.23
CA ILE A 26 -8.39 -8.75 4.69
C ILE A 26 -7.94 -10.10 5.25
N GLU A 27 -8.49 -11.22 4.80
CA GLU A 27 -8.07 -12.57 5.22
C GLU A 27 -6.59 -12.81 4.89
N GLY A 28 -6.14 -12.41 3.71
CA GLY A 28 -4.73 -12.46 3.33
C GLY A 28 -3.84 -11.67 4.30
N CYS A 29 -4.28 -10.47 4.70
CA CYS A 29 -3.56 -9.64 5.68
C CYS A 29 -3.58 -10.25 7.11
N GLN A 30 -4.66 -10.91 7.51
CA GLN A 30 -4.78 -11.53 8.84
C GLN A 30 -3.96 -12.83 8.98
N ASN A 31 -3.79 -13.56 7.90
CA ASN A 31 -3.12 -14.87 7.88
C ASN A 31 -1.61 -14.75 7.59
N GLN A 32 -0.92 -13.79 8.25
CA GLN A 32 0.51 -13.55 8.05
C GLN A 32 1.36 -14.09 9.21
N ASN A 33 2.47 -14.72 8.87
CA ASN A 33 3.49 -15.19 9.80
C ASN A 33 4.46 -14.04 10.11
N VAL A 34 4.13 -13.21 11.09
CA VAL A 34 4.97 -12.08 11.49
C VAL A 34 5.01 -11.97 13.02
N ASP A 35 6.20 -11.76 13.57
CA ASP A 35 6.38 -11.52 15.01
C ASP A 35 6.21 -10.03 15.34
N ALA A 36 4.96 -9.56 15.25
CA ALA A 36 4.57 -8.19 15.52
C ALA A 36 3.10 -8.11 15.93
N LYS A 37 2.73 -7.02 16.60
CA LYS A 37 1.31 -6.67 16.77
C LYS A 37 0.79 -6.02 15.50
N VAL A 38 -0.28 -6.56 14.93
CA VAL A 38 -0.88 -6.08 13.68
C VAL A 38 -2.29 -5.56 13.93
N GLU A 39 -2.58 -4.35 13.46
CA GLU A 39 -3.94 -3.85 13.30
C GLU A 39 -4.25 -3.63 11.81
N ILE A 40 -5.53 -3.69 11.44
CA ILE A 40 -5.99 -3.41 10.08
C ILE A 40 -6.99 -2.25 10.11
N ILE A 41 -6.72 -1.23 9.31
CA ILE A 41 -7.52 -0.01 9.19
C ILE A 41 -8.06 0.06 7.76
N LEU A 42 -9.38 0.08 7.62
CA LEU A 42 -10.03 0.37 6.34
C LEU A 42 -10.34 1.86 6.26
N VAL A 43 -9.81 2.54 5.24
CA VAL A 43 -10.18 3.93 4.92
C VAL A 43 -11.21 3.90 3.80
N ASP A 44 -12.47 4.14 4.16
CA ASP A 44 -13.59 4.11 3.23
C ASP A 44 -13.93 5.50 2.68
N SER A 45 -13.99 5.61 1.36
CA SER A 45 -14.26 6.85 0.63
C SER A 45 -15.73 7.02 0.22
N GLY A 46 -16.64 6.41 1.00
CA GLY A 46 -18.08 6.49 0.78
C GLY A 46 -18.62 5.34 -0.07
N SER A 47 -18.25 4.10 0.26
CA SER A 47 -18.81 2.89 -0.34
C SER A 47 -20.32 2.81 -0.12
N THR A 48 -21.01 2.29 -1.14
CA THR A 48 -22.47 2.09 -1.15
C THR A 48 -22.86 0.61 -1.24
N ASP A 49 -21.87 -0.26 -1.36
CA ASP A 49 -21.97 -1.72 -1.34
C ASP A 49 -21.66 -2.27 0.06
N ARG A 50 -21.40 -3.57 0.17
CA ARG A 50 -21.13 -4.22 1.46
C ARG A 50 -19.67 -4.13 1.93
N THR A 51 -18.83 -3.30 1.30
CA THR A 51 -17.39 -3.18 1.64
C THR A 51 -17.17 -2.93 3.14
N VAL A 52 -17.83 -1.91 3.69
CA VAL A 52 -17.67 -1.52 5.10
C VAL A 52 -18.22 -2.58 6.05
N GLU A 53 -19.38 -3.17 5.73
CA GLU A 53 -20.00 -4.26 6.51
C GLU A 53 -19.04 -5.45 6.64
N ILE A 54 -18.46 -5.88 5.51
CA ILE A 54 -17.52 -7.01 5.45
C ILE A 54 -16.26 -6.72 6.28
N ALA A 55 -15.68 -5.53 6.12
CA ALA A 55 -14.46 -5.15 6.82
C ALA A 55 -14.68 -5.05 8.35
N ALA A 56 -15.80 -4.46 8.77
CA ALA A 56 -16.17 -4.36 10.18
C ALA A 56 -16.39 -5.74 10.81
N ALA A 57 -17.07 -6.65 10.10
CA ALA A 57 -17.28 -8.03 10.56
C ALA A 57 -15.96 -8.81 10.72
N LYS A 58 -14.91 -8.44 9.99
CA LYS A 58 -13.56 -9.01 10.11
C LYS A 58 -12.67 -8.30 11.14
N GLY A 59 -13.22 -7.36 11.92
CA GLY A 59 -12.50 -6.68 12.99
C GLY A 59 -11.60 -5.54 12.53
N CYS A 60 -11.74 -5.04 11.30
CA CYS A 60 -11.03 -3.86 10.85
C CYS A 60 -11.54 -2.60 11.56
N ARG A 61 -10.62 -1.70 11.90
CA ARG A 61 -10.98 -0.34 12.32
C ARG A 61 -11.39 0.46 11.08
N ILE A 62 -12.58 1.04 11.10
CA ILE A 62 -13.11 1.81 9.98
C ILE A 62 -12.83 3.30 10.17
N VAL A 63 -12.27 3.93 9.15
CA VAL A 63 -12.06 5.37 9.03
C VAL A 63 -12.82 5.84 7.80
N HIS A 64 -13.71 6.82 7.96
CA HIS A 64 -14.48 7.38 6.86
C HIS A 64 -13.88 8.69 6.37
N ILE A 65 -13.82 8.87 5.06
CA ILE A 65 -13.53 10.13 4.41
C ILE A 65 -14.71 10.50 3.50
N ASN A 66 -15.19 11.75 3.58
CA ASN A 66 -16.25 12.18 2.68
C ASN A 66 -15.76 12.17 1.24
N LYS A 67 -16.62 11.76 0.32
CA LYS A 67 -16.28 11.70 -1.10
C LYS A 67 -15.86 13.06 -1.68
N SER A 68 -16.41 14.17 -1.14
CA SER A 68 -16.01 15.54 -1.51
C SER A 68 -14.58 15.88 -1.10
N ASP A 69 -14.09 15.26 -0.02
CA ASP A 69 -12.80 15.57 0.59
C ASP A 69 -11.70 14.60 0.12
N PHE A 70 -12.10 13.60 -0.68
CA PHE A 70 -11.19 12.54 -1.11
C PHE A 70 -10.10 13.08 -2.04
N THR A 71 -8.84 12.85 -1.63
CA THR A 71 -7.69 12.73 -2.50
C THR A 71 -6.91 11.47 -2.12
N PHE A 72 -6.04 10.98 -2.98
CA PHE A 72 -5.25 9.78 -2.68
C PHE A 72 -4.36 10.02 -1.46
N GLY A 73 -3.64 11.14 -1.40
CA GLY A 73 -2.80 11.50 -0.27
C GLY A 73 -3.59 11.70 1.02
N ARG A 74 -4.72 12.43 0.96
CA ARG A 74 -5.55 12.69 2.14
C ARG A 74 -6.13 11.40 2.72
N SER A 75 -6.59 10.48 1.90
CA SER A 75 -7.12 9.19 2.37
C SER A 75 -6.05 8.37 3.09
N LEU A 76 -4.81 8.37 2.58
CA LEU A 76 -3.69 7.72 3.26
C LEU A 76 -3.34 8.43 4.57
N ASN A 77 -3.29 9.76 4.59
CA ASN A 77 -3.04 10.52 5.81
C ASN A 77 -4.06 10.22 6.91
N TYR A 78 -5.35 10.11 6.57
CA TYR A 78 -6.40 9.71 7.53
C TYR A 78 -6.17 8.32 8.12
N GLY A 79 -5.74 7.36 7.29
CA GLY A 79 -5.36 6.03 7.75
C GLY A 79 -4.14 6.06 8.67
N CYS A 80 -3.11 6.83 8.29
CA CYS A 80 -1.89 6.99 9.07
C CYS A 80 -2.12 7.72 10.40
N ASP A 81 -2.96 8.74 10.43
CA ASP A 81 -3.35 9.46 11.67
C ASP A 81 -4.09 8.53 12.64
N ALA A 82 -4.86 7.57 12.13
CA ALA A 82 -5.55 6.57 12.94
C ALA A 82 -4.63 5.43 13.41
N ALA A 83 -3.48 5.23 12.76
CA ALA A 83 -2.56 4.13 12.99
C ALA A 83 -1.76 4.29 14.30
N ILE A 84 -1.48 3.16 14.95
CA ILE A 84 -0.63 3.11 16.17
C ILE A 84 0.68 2.33 15.95
N GLY A 85 0.82 1.63 14.82
CA GLY A 85 2.01 0.84 14.49
C GLY A 85 3.24 1.70 14.18
N ASP A 86 4.43 1.15 14.44
CA ASP A 86 5.72 1.78 14.10
C ASP A 86 6.00 1.72 12.59
N VAL A 87 5.40 0.74 11.91
CA VAL A 87 5.44 0.58 10.46
C VAL A 87 4.02 0.66 9.91
N LEU A 88 3.84 1.50 8.90
CA LEU A 88 2.60 1.69 8.15
C LEU A 88 2.69 0.86 6.87
N VAL A 89 1.75 -0.05 6.67
CA VAL A 89 1.67 -0.88 5.46
C VAL A 89 0.46 -0.43 4.64
N PHE A 90 0.68 -0.17 3.37
CA PHE A 90 -0.36 0.24 2.43
C PHE A 90 -0.65 -0.91 1.47
N ILE A 91 -1.93 -1.23 1.33
CA ILE A 91 -2.41 -2.23 0.38
C ILE A 91 -3.75 -1.78 -0.21
N SER A 92 -3.95 -1.99 -1.52
CA SER A 92 -5.25 -1.72 -2.15
C SER A 92 -6.28 -2.78 -1.74
N ALA A 93 -7.55 -2.40 -1.67
CA ALA A 93 -8.65 -3.29 -1.26
C ALA A 93 -8.89 -4.49 -2.21
N HIS A 94 -8.29 -4.46 -3.39
CA HIS A 94 -8.28 -5.52 -4.39
C HIS A 94 -6.88 -6.12 -4.62
N CYS A 95 -5.99 -5.99 -3.61
CA CYS A 95 -4.71 -6.68 -3.55
C CYS A 95 -4.76 -7.80 -2.52
N ILE A 96 -4.34 -9.00 -2.91
CA ILE A 96 -4.36 -10.20 -2.06
C ILE A 96 -2.92 -10.68 -1.87
N PRO A 97 -2.39 -10.77 -0.63
CA PRO A 97 -1.09 -11.39 -0.36
C PRO A 97 -0.97 -12.78 -0.97
N VAL A 98 0.14 -13.07 -1.66
CA VAL A 98 0.34 -14.35 -2.35
C VAL A 98 0.58 -15.50 -1.38
N ASP A 99 1.24 -15.20 -0.24
CA ASP A 99 1.54 -16.20 0.79
C ASP A 99 1.57 -15.61 2.21
N GLY A 100 1.71 -16.47 3.21
CA GLY A 100 1.71 -16.11 4.63
C GLY A 100 2.98 -15.40 5.12
N ASN A 101 3.98 -15.16 4.29
CA ASN A 101 5.21 -14.46 4.66
C ASN A 101 5.35 -13.08 3.97
N TRP A 102 4.33 -12.66 3.23
CA TRP A 102 4.30 -11.38 2.54
C TRP A 102 4.60 -10.21 3.48
N LEU A 103 3.92 -10.15 4.63
CA LEU A 103 4.04 -9.02 5.56
C LEU A 103 5.44 -8.93 6.17
N ALA A 104 6.00 -10.06 6.61
CA ALA A 104 7.35 -10.10 7.17
C ALA A 104 8.37 -9.60 6.17
N ARG A 105 8.36 -10.13 4.93
CA ARG A 105 9.29 -9.71 3.87
C ARG A 105 9.17 -8.23 3.50
N LEU A 106 7.97 -7.66 3.64
CA LEU A 106 7.72 -6.25 3.32
C LEU A 106 8.25 -5.31 4.42
N VAL A 107 8.17 -5.71 5.69
CA VAL A 107 8.45 -4.82 6.83
C VAL A 107 9.83 -5.05 7.48
N ASP A 108 10.43 -6.23 7.32
CA ASP A 108 11.72 -6.56 7.94
C ASP A 108 12.82 -5.56 7.55
N PRO A 109 12.98 -5.10 6.28
CA PRO A 109 13.99 -4.10 5.94
C PRO A 109 13.84 -2.79 6.72
N ILE A 110 12.59 -2.42 7.11
CA ILE A 110 12.34 -1.24 7.93
C ILE A 110 12.75 -1.49 9.39
N PHE A 111 12.38 -2.63 9.96
CA PHE A 111 12.71 -2.97 11.34
C PHE A 111 14.22 -3.17 11.53
N GLU A 112 14.94 -3.64 10.52
CA GLU A 112 16.38 -3.82 10.51
C GLU A 112 17.16 -2.53 10.22
N GLY A 113 16.46 -1.44 9.85
CA GLY A 113 17.07 -0.13 9.57
C GLY A 113 17.76 -0.06 8.19
N GLU A 114 17.46 -1.01 7.32
CA GLU A 114 17.98 -1.07 5.96
C GLU A 114 17.23 -0.14 5.02
N ALA A 115 15.91 0.05 5.26
CA ALA A 115 15.05 0.95 4.49
C ALA A 115 14.12 1.77 5.39
N ASP A 116 13.60 2.86 4.83
CA ASP A 116 12.58 3.71 5.41
C ASP A 116 11.23 3.54 4.70
N TYR A 117 11.27 3.24 3.39
CA TYR A 117 10.12 2.96 2.55
C TYR A 117 10.41 1.74 1.66
N VAL A 118 9.53 0.76 1.67
CA VAL A 118 9.67 -0.50 0.91
C VAL A 118 8.52 -0.64 -0.06
N CYS A 119 8.83 -0.93 -1.32
CA CYS A 119 7.86 -1.31 -2.33
C CYS A 119 7.85 -2.84 -2.48
N GLY A 120 6.69 -3.47 -2.36
CA GLY A 120 6.52 -4.89 -2.61
C GLY A 120 6.14 -5.19 -4.07
N ARG A 121 6.34 -6.43 -4.47
CA ARG A 121 6.01 -6.93 -5.80
C ARG A 121 4.51 -6.99 -6.04
N GLN A 122 4.08 -6.65 -7.24
CA GLN A 122 2.71 -6.82 -7.71
C GLN A 122 2.68 -7.78 -8.88
N VAL A 123 1.75 -8.73 -8.87
CA VAL A 123 1.55 -9.71 -9.96
C VAL A 123 0.09 -9.75 -10.35
N GLY A 124 -0.19 -10.07 -11.61
CA GLY A 124 -1.56 -10.19 -12.09
C GLY A 124 -2.22 -11.45 -11.54
N HIS A 125 -3.50 -11.34 -11.21
CA HIS A 125 -4.39 -12.46 -10.87
C HIS A 125 -4.93 -13.13 -12.15
N GLN A 126 -5.57 -14.32 -12.03
CA GLN A 126 -6.14 -15.05 -13.16
C GLN A 126 -7.16 -14.24 -14.00
N VAL A 127 -7.87 -13.30 -13.35
CA VAL A 127 -8.85 -12.40 -14.02
C VAL A 127 -8.21 -11.14 -14.60
N THR A 128 -6.92 -10.89 -14.32
CA THR A 128 -6.20 -9.71 -14.79
C THR A 128 -5.95 -9.81 -16.30
N LYS A 129 -6.10 -8.70 -17.02
CA LYS A 129 -5.87 -8.65 -18.46
C LYS A 129 -4.40 -8.89 -18.79
N PHE A 130 -4.12 -9.52 -19.92
CA PHE A 130 -2.77 -9.79 -20.40
C PHE A 130 -1.86 -8.53 -20.42
N SER A 131 -2.39 -7.39 -20.86
CA SER A 131 -1.66 -6.11 -20.88
C SER A 131 -1.19 -5.67 -19.48
N GLU A 132 -2.03 -5.86 -18.46
CA GLU A 132 -1.66 -5.51 -17.06
C GLU A 132 -0.60 -6.48 -16.52
N HIS A 133 -0.65 -7.77 -16.88
CA HIS A 133 0.44 -8.70 -16.54
C HIS A 133 1.80 -8.23 -17.08
N GLN A 134 1.83 -7.68 -18.32
CA GLN A 134 3.07 -7.15 -18.91
C GLN A 134 3.54 -5.89 -18.15
N VAL A 135 2.62 -5.01 -17.78
CA VAL A 135 2.93 -3.81 -16.96
C VAL A 135 3.50 -4.22 -15.61
N PHE A 136 2.87 -5.18 -14.90
CA PHE A 136 3.40 -5.65 -13.63
C PHE A 136 4.78 -6.29 -13.78
N ALA A 137 5.00 -7.12 -14.79
CA ALA A 137 6.31 -7.72 -15.05
C ALA A 137 7.41 -6.68 -15.35
N GLN A 138 7.06 -5.57 -15.96
CA GLN A 138 7.98 -4.47 -16.27
C GLN A 138 8.37 -3.66 -15.03
N TYR A 139 7.40 -3.32 -14.16
CA TYR A 139 7.62 -2.42 -13.03
C TYR A 139 7.89 -3.13 -11.71
N PHE A 140 7.55 -4.41 -11.61
CA PHE A 140 7.68 -5.22 -10.39
C PHE A 140 8.37 -6.56 -10.71
N PRO A 141 9.69 -6.55 -10.97
CA PRO A 141 10.43 -7.74 -11.35
C PRO A 141 10.42 -8.81 -10.25
N ASP A 142 10.73 -10.05 -10.61
CA ASP A 142 10.78 -11.19 -9.70
C ASP A 142 12.14 -11.41 -9.01
N HIS A 143 13.02 -10.44 -9.14
CA HIS A 143 14.35 -10.41 -8.54
C HIS A 143 14.55 -9.10 -7.78
N GLU A 144 15.47 -9.10 -6.84
CA GLU A 144 15.87 -7.90 -6.13
C GLU A 144 16.52 -6.90 -7.08
N VAL A 145 16.21 -5.62 -6.89
CA VAL A 145 16.82 -4.51 -7.63
C VAL A 145 17.63 -3.64 -6.70
N THR A 146 18.71 -3.06 -7.20
CA THR A 146 19.51 -2.11 -6.41
C THR A 146 18.74 -0.81 -6.18
N PRO A 147 19.08 -0.02 -5.13
CA PRO A 147 18.47 1.30 -4.91
C PRO A 147 18.60 2.24 -6.12
N GLU A 148 19.69 2.15 -6.87
CA GLU A 148 19.93 2.93 -8.08
C GLU A 148 18.97 2.54 -9.22
N GLU A 149 18.77 1.24 -9.43
CA GLU A 149 17.84 0.71 -10.43
C GLU A 149 16.40 1.03 -10.07
N GLN A 150 16.05 0.97 -8.78
CA GLN A 150 14.73 1.32 -8.29
C GLN A 150 14.41 2.82 -8.46
N GLY A 151 15.43 3.69 -8.38
CA GLY A 151 15.29 5.14 -8.60
C GLY A 151 14.26 5.81 -7.68
N GLY A 152 14.00 5.24 -6.51
CA GLY A 152 13.00 5.71 -5.57
C GLY A 152 11.55 5.37 -5.96
N PHE A 153 11.32 4.45 -6.87
CA PHE A 153 9.97 4.03 -7.25
C PHE A 153 9.28 3.25 -6.12
N VAL A 154 8.08 3.67 -5.76
CA VAL A 154 7.19 3.00 -4.79
C VAL A 154 5.76 3.05 -5.33
N ASN A 155 4.95 2.06 -4.96
CA ASN A 155 3.52 2.06 -5.25
C ASN A 155 2.72 1.56 -4.05
N ASN A 156 1.84 2.40 -3.52
CA ASN A 156 1.04 2.15 -2.32
C ASN A 156 -0.07 1.09 -2.48
N ALA A 157 -0.16 0.42 -3.62
CA ALA A 157 -0.95 -0.80 -3.71
C ALA A 157 -0.29 -1.98 -2.98
N ASN A 158 1.04 -1.90 -2.72
CA ASN A 158 1.81 -2.85 -1.92
C ASN A 158 3.10 -2.19 -1.42
N ALA A 159 3.07 -1.53 -0.27
CA ALA A 159 4.22 -0.83 0.27
C ALA A 159 4.21 -0.77 1.80
N ALA A 160 5.39 -0.50 2.39
CA ALA A 160 5.55 -0.25 3.83
C ALA A 160 6.41 0.98 4.07
N LEU A 161 6.03 1.83 5.01
CA LEU A 161 6.69 3.08 5.35
C LEU A 161 6.93 3.16 6.87
N ARG A 162 8.10 3.59 7.28
CA ARG A 162 8.38 3.92 8.68
C ARG A 162 7.48 5.07 9.14
N ARG A 163 6.76 4.88 10.23
CA ARG A 163 5.80 5.88 10.73
C ARG A 163 6.43 7.23 11.04
N SER A 164 7.64 7.25 11.61
CA SER A 164 8.35 8.51 11.89
C SER A 164 8.64 9.31 10.61
N VAL A 165 9.00 8.63 9.51
CA VAL A 165 9.19 9.28 8.20
C VAL A 165 7.89 9.91 7.70
N TRP A 166 6.77 9.16 7.78
CA TRP A 166 5.48 9.73 7.42
C TRP A 166 5.09 10.92 8.29
N ALA A 167 5.41 10.91 9.58
CA ALA A 167 5.12 12.01 10.48
C ALA A 167 5.88 13.30 10.08
N ASP A 168 7.09 13.16 9.54
CA ASP A 168 7.92 14.26 9.07
C ASP A 168 7.56 14.70 7.65
N ILE A 169 7.24 13.73 6.76
CA ILE A 169 6.93 13.95 5.34
C ILE A 169 5.57 13.32 5.03
N ARG A 170 4.47 14.01 5.32
CA ARG A 170 3.12 13.49 5.03
C ARG A 170 2.90 13.33 3.52
N PHE A 171 1.92 12.49 3.15
CA PHE A 171 1.48 12.44 1.75
C PHE A 171 0.93 13.81 1.31
N ASP A 172 1.33 14.24 0.12
CA ASP A 172 0.80 15.45 -0.49
C ASP A 172 -0.68 15.23 -0.85
N GLU A 173 -1.54 16.13 -0.36
CA GLU A 173 -2.99 16.02 -0.52
C GLU A 173 -3.52 16.71 -1.78
N ASP A 174 -2.68 17.51 -2.44
CA ASP A 174 -3.05 18.31 -3.62
C ASP A 174 -2.77 17.57 -4.94
N VAL A 175 -1.91 16.55 -4.90
CA VAL A 175 -1.62 15.76 -6.11
C VAL A 175 -2.79 14.86 -6.49
N THR A 176 -3.03 14.70 -7.77
CA THR A 176 -4.16 13.91 -8.30
C THR A 176 -3.90 12.40 -8.35
N GLY A 177 -2.68 11.96 -8.05
CA GLY A 177 -2.19 10.59 -8.03
C GLY A 177 -0.68 10.58 -7.90
N LEU A 178 -0.05 9.42 -7.78
CA LEU A 178 1.39 9.25 -7.57
C LEU A 178 1.91 9.93 -6.27
N GLU A 179 1.06 10.04 -5.26
CA GLU A 179 1.37 10.57 -3.94
C GLU A 179 2.50 9.79 -3.26
N ASP A 180 2.60 8.50 -3.57
CA ASP A 180 3.67 7.60 -3.17
C ASP A 180 5.03 8.00 -3.77
N LEU A 181 5.07 8.27 -5.07
CA LEU A 181 6.27 8.71 -5.76
C LEU A 181 6.73 10.11 -5.30
N VAL A 182 5.78 11.01 -5.02
CA VAL A 182 6.08 12.35 -4.49
C VAL A 182 6.74 12.24 -3.12
N LEU A 183 6.15 11.46 -2.19
CA LEU A 183 6.73 11.23 -0.86
C LEU A 183 8.09 10.55 -0.97
N SER A 184 8.21 9.51 -1.80
CA SER A 184 9.45 8.78 -1.99
C SER A 184 10.60 9.68 -2.48
N LYS A 185 10.33 10.57 -3.45
CA LYS A 185 11.33 11.55 -3.95
C LYS A 185 11.75 12.51 -2.84
N ALA A 186 10.81 13.01 -2.04
CA ALA A 186 11.13 13.88 -0.90
C ALA A 186 11.98 13.16 0.14
N LEU A 187 11.65 11.89 0.44
CA LEU A 187 12.41 11.05 1.34
C LEU A 187 13.85 10.84 0.86
N VAL A 188 14.06 10.46 -0.40
CA VAL A 188 15.38 10.24 -0.98
C VAL A 188 16.19 11.54 -0.97
N ALA A 189 15.57 12.68 -1.30
CA ALA A 189 16.21 14.00 -1.25
C ALA A 189 16.64 14.38 0.17
N ALA A 190 15.94 13.89 1.20
CA ALA A 190 16.32 14.06 2.61
C ALA A 190 17.35 13.00 3.10
N GLY A 191 17.86 12.13 2.22
CA GLY A 191 18.84 11.09 2.57
C GLY A 191 18.25 9.80 3.10
N GLY A 192 16.93 9.63 3.03
CA GLY A 192 16.25 8.39 3.41
C GLY A 192 16.40 7.30 2.37
N LYS A 193 16.10 6.07 2.77
CA LYS A 193 16.35 4.84 1.98
C LYS A 193 15.05 4.23 1.49
N VAL A 194 15.01 3.91 0.19
CA VAL A 194 13.92 3.18 -0.45
C VAL A 194 14.44 1.81 -0.88
N ALA A 195 13.64 0.75 -0.69
CA ALA A 195 13.97 -0.60 -1.09
C ALA A 195 12.83 -1.28 -1.85
N TYR A 196 13.16 -2.30 -2.62
CA TYR A 196 12.21 -3.19 -3.27
C TYR A 196 12.31 -4.58 -2.66
N ALA A 197 11.15 -5.16 -2.32
CA ALA A 197 11.05 -6.50 -1.77
C ALA A 197 10.36 -7.43 -2.78
N SER A 198 11.12 -8.09 -3.65
CA SER A 198 10.61 -8.98 -4.70
C SER A 198 9.81 -10.15 -4.15
N GLY A 199 10.18 -10.64 -2.96
CA GLY A 199 9.49 -11.71 -2.25
C GLY A 199 8.19 -11.30 -1.55
N ALA A 200 7.92 -9.99 -1.38
CA ALA A 200 6.70 -9.49 -0.78
C ALA A 200 5.62 -9.27 -1.84
N SER A 201 5.06 -10.36 -2.38
CA SER A 201 4.17 -10.33 -3.54
C SER A 201 2.70 -10.27 -3.18
N VAL A 202 1.93 -9.47 -3.93
CA VAL A 202 0.46 -9.46 -3.90
C VAL A 202 -0.11 -9.71 -5.30
N TYR A 203 -1.25 -10.40 -5.39
CA TYR A 203 -2.09 -10.37 -6.57
C TYR A 203 -2.78 -9.01 -6.62
N HIS A 204 -2.52 -8.21 -7.66
CA HIS A 204 -3.19 -6.94 -7.88
C HIS A 204 -4.26 -7.11 -8.97
N ILE A 205 -5.53 -6.96 -8.60
CA ILE A 205 -6.66 -7.36 -9.42
C ILE A 205 -7.26 -6.11 -10.09
N HIS A 206 -6.99 -5.93 -11.37
CA HIS A 206 -7.59 -4.87 -12.16
C HIS A 206 -8.70 -5.43 -13.05
N GLU A 207 -9.94 -5.16 -12.70
CA GLU A 207 -11.13 -5.44 -13.53
C GLU A 207 -11.65 -4.17 -14.22
N GLU A 208 -10.80 -3.18 -14.42
CA GLU A 208 -11.13 -1.90 -15.01
C GLU A 208 -11.59 -2.03 -16.47
N THR A 209 -12.59 -1.24 -16.84
CA THR A 209 -12.94 -1.00 -18.26
C THR A 209 -11.86 -0.15 -18.93
N TYR A 210 -11.75 -0.18 -20.26
CA TYR A 210 -10.81 0.68 -21.00
C TYR A 210 -10.98 2.17 -20.68
N ARG A 211 -12.21 2.62 -20.40
CA ARG A 211 -12.48 4.01 -20.00
C ARG A 211 -11.87 4.35 -18.63
N GLN A 212 -11.92 3.42 -17.68
CA GLN A 212 -11.31 3.58 -16.34
C GLN A 212 -9.79 3.57 -16.44
N VAL A 213 -9.21 2.64 -17.21
CA VAL A 213 -7.77 2.58 -17.49
C VAL A 213 -7.29 3.92 -18.10
N ARG A 214 -7.97 4.43 -19.15
CA ARG A 214 -7.62 5.72 -19.73
C ARG A 214 -7.68 6.88 -18.74
N ARG A 215 -8.68 6.90 -17.84
CA ARG A 215 -8.80 7.93 -16.81
C ARG A 215 -7.66 7.86 -15.79
N ARG A 216 -7.25 6.66 -15.40
CA ARG A 216 -6.13 6.42 -14.49
C ARG A 216 -4.85 6.99 -15.06
N TYR A 217 -4.45 6.57 -16.25
CA TYR A 217 -3.23 7.07 -16.91
C TYR A 217 -3.26 8.58 -17.18
N TYR A 218 -4.41 9.14 -17.54
CA TYR A 218 -4.53 10.58 -17.72
C TYR A 218 -4.27 11.34 -16.42
N ARG A 219 -4.82 10.87 -15.31
CA ARG A 219 -4.64 11.47 -13.97
C ARG A 219 -3.18 11.38 -13.52
N GLU A 220 -2.54 10.22 -13.68
CA GLU A 220 -1.13 10.00 -13.35
C GLU A 220 -0.22 10.92 -14.19
N ALA A 221 -0.49 11.06 -15.47
CA ALA A 221 0.27 11.96 -16.35
C ALA A 221 0.16 13.44 -15.97
N LEU A 222 -0.91 13.86 -15.29
CA LEU A 222 -1.03 15.25 -14.79
C LEU A 222 -0.08 15.52 -13.63
N THR A 223 0.18 14.53 -12.77
CA THR A 223 1.12 14.68 -11.63
C THR A 223 2.58 14.72 -12.09
N LEU A 224 2.91 14.16 -13.26
CA LEU A 224 4.27 14.11 -13.80
C LEU A 224 4.67 15.39 -14.57
N ARG A 225 3.79 16.37 -14.70
CA ARG A 225 4.06 17.66 -15.35
C ARG A 225 4.63 18.68 -14.37
#